data_f36f418ae2243f629ffa8eae04f2a2be
#
_entry.id   f36f418ae2243f629ffa8eae04f2a2be
#
_cell.length_a   1.000
_cell.length_b   1.000
_cell.length_c   1.000
_cell.angle_alpha   90.00
_cell.angle_beta   90.00
_cell.angle_gamma   90.00
#
_symmetry.space_group_name_H-M   'P 1'
#
loop_
_entity.id
_entity.type
_entity.pdbx_description
1 polymer ?
#
loop_
_entity_poly.entity_id
_entity_poly.type
_entity_poly.pdbx_seq_one_letter_code
_entity_poly.pdbx_strand_id
1 'polypeptide(L)'
;NLSTAVVCVAIMVVIIFVACPDYKILVMPVVALVIAGVLLITTVGYRGDRIDAWLHPETSDSGYQTMQSLYAIGSGGLFGKGLGQSIQKLGFLPESHNDMIFAIICEELGLFGALCVIALFVMLIVQLRYIANHARDRYGALVVTGVMTHIAVQMIINIGVVTNVIPNTGVPLPFISYGGTSLAFLMVEMGFVLSVSRQMLPYEAPTKEELQMQQ
;
A
#
# COMPACT_ATOMS: atom_id res chain seq x y z
N ASN A 1 -13.54 -1.77 10.73
CA ASN A 1 -12.29 -2.46 10.42
C ASN A 1 -11.12 -1.52 10.70
N LEU A 2 -10.25 -1.88 11.68
CA LEU A 2 -9.16 -1.00 12.13
C LEU A 2 -8.20 -0.66 10.99
N SER A 3 -7.90 -1.65 10.16
CA SER A 3 -6.95 -1.49 9.05
C SER A 3 -7.43 -0.45 8.04
N THR A 4 -8.71 -0.46 7.71
CA THR A 4 -9.34 0.55 6.86
C THR A 4 -9.27 1.94 7.50
N ALA A 5 -9.49 2.03 8.82
CA ALA A 5 -9.35 3.29 9.53
C ALA A 5 -7.92 3.84 9.46
N VAL A 6 -6.90 2.99 9.63
CA VAL A 6 -5.49 3.38 9.50
C VAL A 6 -5.19 3.91 8.10
N VAL A 7 -5.68 3.25 7.05
CA VAL A 7 -5.52 3.71 5.66
C VAL A 7 -6.19 5.08 5.46
N CYS A 8 -7.46 5.25 5.88
CA CYS A 8 -8.17 6.52 5.76
C CYS A 8 -7.45 7.66 6.46
N VAL A 9 -6.91 7.39 7.64
CA VAL A 9 -6.17 8.40 8.40
C VAL A 9 -4.83 8.74 7.73
N ALA A 10 -4.10 7.74 7.24
CA ALA A 10 -2.87 8.00 6.49
C ALA A 10 -3.13 8.89 5.27
N ILE A 11 -4.22 8.64 4.53
CA ILE A 11 -4.64 9.48 3.41
C ILE A 11 -4.93 10.91 3.89
N MET A 12 -5.73 11.07 4.96
CA MET A 12 -6.06 12.39 5.53
C MET A 12 -4.81 13.16 5.94
N VAL A 13 -3.87 12.50 6.65
CA VAL A 13 -2.62 13.13 7.12
C VAL A 13 -1.79 13.63 5.94
N VAL A 14 -1.63 12.83 4.88
CA VAL A 14 -0.85 13.23 3.71
C VAL A 14 -1.54 14.37 2.95
N ILE A 15 -2.86 14.31 2.77
CA ILE A 15 -3.61 15.40 2.11
C ILE A 15 -3.46 16.71 2.88
N ILE A 16 -3.61 16.68 4.21
CA ILE A 16 -3.45 17.88 5.06
C ILE A 16 -2.02 18.41 4.97
N PHE A 17 -1.02 17.53 5.00
CA PHE A 17 0.38 17.91 4.87
C PHE A 17 0.69 18.61 3.55
N VAL A 18 0.12 18.13 2.44
CA VAL A 18 0.30 18.74 1.11
C VAL A 18 -0.52 20.04 0.97
N ALA A 19 -1.70 20.09 1.59
CA ALA A 19 -2.59 21.26 1.52
C ALA A 19 -2.12 22.43 2.38
N CYS A 20 -1.54 22.17 3.57
CA CYS A 20 -1.14 23.15 4.57
C CYS A 20 0.37 23.10 4.79
N PRO A 21 1.12 24.21 4.53
CA PRO A 21 2.56 24.26 4.75
C PRO A 21 2.95 24.26 6.24
N ASP A 22 2.01 24.57 7.15
CA ASP A 22 2.25 24.58 8.60
C ASP A 22 2.19 23.18 9.21
N TYR A 23 3.36 22.53 9.31
CA TYR A 23 3.49 21.18 9.91
C TYR A 23 3.00 21.09 11.37
N LYS A 24 2.90 22.22 12.10
CA LYS A 24 2.40 22.27 13.48
C LYS A 24 0.94 21.81 13.59
N ILE A 25 0.13 22.11 12.57
CA ILE A 25 -1.27 21.68 12.49
C ILE A 25 -1.37 20.15 12.32
N LEU A 26 -0.35 19.54 11.72
CA LEU A 26 -0.30 18.12 11.46
C LEU A 26 0.12 17.29 12.69
N VAL A 27 1.04 17.83 13.51
CA VAL A 27 1.58 17.13 14.67
C VAL A 27 0.47 16.73 15.65
N MET A 28 -0.48 17.61 15.90
CA MET A 28 -1.55 17.36 16.89
C MET A 28 -2.47 16.18 16.51
N PRO A 29 -3.05 16.08 15.29
CA PRO A 29 -3.84 14.94 14.91
C PRO A 29 -3.04 13.63 14.78
N VAL A 30 -1.78 13.69 14.36
CA VAL A 30 -0.91 12.52 14.29
C VAL A 30 -0.63 11.96 15.69
N VAL A 31 -0.28 12.83 16.64
CA VAL A 31 -0.06 12.44 18.04
C VAL A 31 -1.35 11.88 18.66
N ALA A 32 -2.49 12.53 18.46
CA ALA A 32 -3.78 12.05 18.93
C ALA A 32 -4.11 10.67 18.38
N LEU A 33 -3.79 10.42 17.11
CA LEU A 33 -4.00 9.15 16.43
C LEU A 33 -3.10 8.04 16.97
N VAL A 34 -1.82 8.33 17.20
CA VAL A 34 -0.88 7.38 17.81
C VAL A 34 -1.36 7.00 19.21
N ILE A 35 -1.77 7.99 20.01
CA ILE A 35 -2.32 7.74 21.36
C ILE A 35 -3.59 6.91 21.28
N ALA A 36 -4.53 7.26 20.39
CA ALA A 36 -5.76 6.48 20.20
C ALA A 36 -5.47 5.05 19.73
N GLY A 37 -4.50 4.86 18.82
CA GLY A 37 -4.04 3.54 18.37
C GLY A 37 -3.48 2.69 19.52
N VAL A 38 -2.60 3.27 20.33
CA VAL A 38 -2.02 2.59 21.51
C VAL A 38 -3.12 2.22 22.52
N LEU A 39 -4.01 3.15 22.84
CA LEU A 39 -5.15 2.88 23.74
C LEU A 39 -6.04 1.76 23.21
N LEU A 40 -6.35 1.75 21.92
CA LEU A 40 -7.16 0.71 21.30
C LEU A 40 -6.46 -0.66 21.31
N ILE A 41 -5.15 -0.72 21.19
CA ILE A 41 -4.38 -1.96 21.26
C ILE A 41 -4.40 -2.51 22.69
N THR A 42 -4.26 -1.65 23.69
CA THR A 42 -4.16 -2.06 25.10
C THR A 42 -5.52 -2.41 25.72
N THR A 43 -6.63 -1.86 25.23
CA THR A 43 -7.97 -2.03 25.81
C THR A 43 -8.79 -3.17 25.23
N VAL A 44 -8.47 -3.64 24.00
CA VAL A 44 -9.27 -4.66 23.31
C VAL A 44 -8.49 -5.98 23.23
N GLY A 45 -8.83 -6.94 24.09
CA GLY A 45 -8.17 -8.23 24.26
C GLY A 45 -8.01 -9.07 22.98
N TYR A 46 -8.97 -9.02 22.04
CA TYR A 46 -8.90 -9.70 20.74
C TYR A 46 -7.68 -9.31 19.88
N ARG A 47 -7.03 -8.20 20.19
CA ARG A 47 -5.82 -7.74 19.48
C ARG A 47 -4.53 -8.31 20.07
N GLY A 48 -4.57 -8.79 21.31
CA GLY A 48 -3.48 -9.51 21.93
C GLY A 48 -3.09 -10.74 21.10
N ASP A 49 -4.06 -11.50 20.64
CA ASP A 49 -3.85 -12.72 19.83
C ASP A 49 -3.15 -12.43 18.50
N ARG A 50 -3.41 -11.28 17.88
CA ARG A 50 -2.73 -10.87 16.62
C ARG A 50 -1.30 -10.44 16.84
N ILE A 51 -1.01 -9.80 17.97
CA ILE A 51 0.35 -9.40 18.35
C ILE A 51 1.14 -10.64 18.73
N ASP A 52 0.53 -11.56 19.47
CA ASP A 52 1.17 -12.82 19.84
C ASP A 52 1.46 -13.68 18.59
N ALA A 53 0.51 -13.79 17.67
CA ALA A 53 0.68 -14.44 16.37
C ALA A 53 1.76 -13.79 15.49
N TRP A 54 2.00 -12.50 15.66
CA TRP A 54 3.05 -11.78 14.95
C TRP A 54 4.44 -12.00 15.56
N LEU A 55 4.54 -11.95 16.90
CA LEU A 55 5.81 -12.12 17.62
C LEU A 55 6.24 -13.60 17.70
N HIS A 56 5.27 -14.52 17.85
CA HIS A 56 5.48 -15.94 18.01
C HIS A 56 4.60 -16.77 17.05
N PRO A 57 4.77 -16.61 15.72
CA PRO A 57 3.90 -17.26 14.74
C PRO A 57 3.97 -18.79 14.78
N GLU A 58 5.07 -19.35 15.27
CA GLU A 58 5.31 -20.79 15.40
C GLU A 58 4.57 -21.46 16.55
N THR A 59 4.22 -20.71 17.60
CA THR A 59 3.58 -21.24 18.83
C THR A 59 2.13 -20.81 19.00
N SER A 60 1.69 -19.80 18.24
CA SER A 60 0.35 -19.25 18.30
C SER A 60 -0.60 -19.96 17.33
N ASP A 61 -1.79 -20.34 17.79
CA ASP A 61 -2.83 -20.92 16.94
C ASP A 61 -3.23 -19.97 15.79
N SER A 62 -3.17 -18.66 16.04
CA SER A 62 -3.45 -17.62 15.05
C SER A 62 -2.26 -17.33 14.12
N GLY A 63 -1.08 -17.88 14.38
CA GLY A 63 0.15 -17.69 13.60
C GLY A 63 0.24 -18.55 12.33
N TYR A 64 -0.66 -19.54 12.18
CA TYR A 64 -0.64 -20.47 11.04
C TYR A 64 -0.60 -19.76 9.68
N GLN A 65 -1.43 -18.73 9.48
CA GLN A 65 -1.47 -17.96 8.24
C GLN A 65 -0.12 -17.26 7.94
N THR A 66 0.50 -16.67 8.96
CA THR A 66 1.80 -16.01 8.86
C THR A 66 2.90 -17.02 8.50
N MET A 67 2.92 -18.18 9.16
CA MET A 67 3.89 -19.23 8.87
C MET A 67 3.77 -19.75 7.44
N GLN A 68 2.55 -20.00 6.96
CA GLN A 68 2.32 -20.47 5.59
C GLN A 68 2.73 -19.40 4.55
N SER A 69 2.52 -18.12 4.85
CA SER A 69 2.99 -17.01 4.03
C SER A 69 4.53 -16.99 3.93
N LEU A 70 5.24 -17.14 5.06
CA LEU A 70 6.70 -17.20 5.08
C LEU A 70 7.25 -18.43 4.36
N TYR A 71 6.57 -19.60 4.49
CA TYR A 71 6.91 -20.80 3.72
C TYR A 71 6.73 -20.60 2.22
N ALA A 72 5.65 -19.92 1.79
CA ALA A 72 5.44 -19.56 0.39
C ALA A 72 6.61 -18.72 -0.15
N ILE A 73 6.96 -17.63 0.55
CA ILE A 73 8.08 -16.77 0.16
C ILE A 73 9.40 -17.55 0.11
N GLY A 74 9.71 -18.31 1.18
CA GLY A 74 10.97 -19.06 1.27
C GLY A 74 11.09 -20.15 0.21
N SER A 75 9.97 -20.79 -0.16
CA SER A 75 9.95 -21.88 -1.13
C SER A 75 10.07 -21.40 -2.59
N GLY A 76 9.80 -20.12 -2.88
CA GLY A 76 9.88 -19.56 -4.22
C GLY A 76 11.31 -19.34 -4.73
N GLY A 77 12.29 -19.14 -3.85
CA GLY A 77 13.68 -18.89 -4.24
C GLY A 77 13.83 -17.68 -5.15
N LEU A 78 14.81 -17.70 -6.08
CA LEU A 78 15.09 -16.57 -6.97
C LEU A 78 14.10 -16.48 -8.15
N PHE A 79 13.73 -17.61 -8.76
CA PHE A 79 12.94 -17.66 -9.99
C PHE A 79 11.54 -18.25 -9.83
N GLY A 80 11.18 -18.67 -8.62
CA GLY A 80 9.89 -19.27 -8.32
C GLY A 80 9.75 -20.72 -8.78
N LYS A 81 8.60 -21.32 -8.44
CA LYS A 81 8.23 -22.68 -8.84
C LYS A 81 7.57 -22.73 -10.23
N GLY A 82 7.25 -21.60 -10.80
CA GLY A 82 6.50 -21.45 -12.05
C GLY A 82 5.05 -21.02 -11.83
N LEU A 83 4.49 -20.32 -12.82
CA LEU A 83 3.11 -19.86 -12.79
C LEU A 83 2.15 -21.06 -12.63
N GLY A 84 1.21 -20.92 -11.73
CA GLY A 84 0.22 -21.95 -11.46
C GLY A 84 0.71 -23.10 -10.57
N GLN A 85 1.98 -23.14 -10.17
CA GLN A 85 2.61 -24.24 -9.43
C GLN A 85 2.72 -24.01 -7.91
N SER A 86 2.08 -22.96 -7.39
CA SER A 86 2.04 -22.74 -5.95
C SER A 86 1.30 -23.88 -5.25
N ILE A 87 1.93 -24.45 -4.24
CA ILE A 87 1.33 -25.46 -3.35
C ILE A 87 0.47 -24.77 -2.30
N GLN A 88 0.91 -23.61 -1.83
CA GLN A 88 0.24 -22.86 -0.75
C GLN A 88 -1.18 -22.41 -1.13
N LYS A 89 -1.43 -22.10 -2.40
CA LYS A 89 -2.78 -21.73 -2.89
C LYS A 89 -3.78 -22.88 -2.88
N LEU A 90 -3.34 -24.14 -2.79
CA LEU A 90 -4.21 -25.33 -2.79
C LEU A 90 -4.92 -25.59 -1.45
N GLY A 91 -5.02 -24.59 -0.58
CA GLY A 91 -5.75 -24.66 0.69
C GLY A 91 -4.86 -24.65 1.93
N PHE A 92 -3.54 -24.59 1.79
CA PHE A 92 -2.62 -24.48 2.92
C PHE A 92 -2.56 -23.04 3.46
N LEU A 93 -2.59 -22.04 2.58
CA LEU A 93 -2.58 -20.63 2.98
C LEU A 93 -4.01 -20.05 2.96
N PRO A 94 -4.58 -19.72 4.13
CA PRO A 94 -5.86 -19.01 4.21
C PRO A 94 -5.77 -17.66 3.48
N GLU A 95 -6.88 -17.23 2.87
CA GLU A 95 -6.99 -15.94 2.17
C GLU A 95 -5.90 -15.70 1.10
N SER A 96 -5.38 -16.79 0.51
CA SER A 96 -4.30 -16.78 -0.48
C SER A 96 -4.58 -15.89 -1.70
N HIS A 97 -5.86 -15.70 -2.06
CA HIS A 97 -6.28 -14.86 -3.19
C HIS A 97 -6.58 -13.41 -2.80
N ASN A 98 -6.72 -13.12 -1.51
CA ASN A 98 -7.07 -11.81 -0.98
C ASN A 98 -5.82 -11.08 -0.47
N ASP A 99 -5.66 -11.02 0.84
CA ASP A 99 -4.59 -10.26 1.50
C ASP A 99 -3.22 -10.96 1.49
N MET A 100 -3.15 -12.26 1.16
CA MET A 100 -1.91 -13.03 1.09
C MET A 100 -1.43 -13.31 -0.35
N ILE A 101 -2.01 -12.67 -1.36
CA ILE A 101 -1.67 -12.93 -2.77
C ILE A 101 -0.19 -12.66 -3.08
N PHE A 102 0.44 -11.70 -2.40
CA PHE A 102 1.86 -11.41 -2.61
C PHE A 102 2.77 -12.58 -2.22
N ALA A 103 2.41 -13.39 -1.20
CA ALA A 103 3.13 -14.62 -0.86
C ALA A 103 3.08 -15.65 -2.00
N ILE A 104 1.91 -15.77 -2.65
CA ILE A 104 1.74 -16.66 -3.82
C ILE A 104 2.58 -16.17 -5.01
N ILE A 105 2.63 -14.86 -5.24
CA ILE A 105 3.50 -14.27 -6.27
C ILE A 105 4.97 -14.60 -5.99
N CYS A 106 5.41 -14.49 -4.74
CA CYS A 106 6.75 -14.88 -4.33
C CYS A 106 7.01 -16.38 -4.53
N GLU A 107 6.04 -17.27 -4.25
CA GLU A 107 6.19 -18.71 -4.47
C GLU A 107 6.27 -19.06 -5.96
N GLU A 108 5.40 -18.48 -6.80
CA GLU A 108 5.31 -18.82 -8.22
C GLU A 108 6.39 -18.15 -9.08
N LEU A 109 6.70 -16.87 -8.83
CA LEU A 109 7.62 -16.06 -9.64
C LEU A 109 8.95 -15.78 -8.93
N GLY A 110 9.10 -16.20 -7.68
CA GLY A 110 10.30 -15.98 -6.90
C GLY A 110 10.57 -14.52 -6.55
N LEU A 111 11.78 -14.28 -6.07
CA LEU A 111 12.26 -12.93 -5.73
C LEU A 111 12.22 -11.99 -6.94
N PHE A 112 12.57 -12.49 -8.13
CA PHE A 112 12.53 -11.69 -9.35
C PHE A 112 11.12 -11.19 -9.66
N GLY A 113 10.10 -12.06 -9.60
CA GLY A 113 8.70 -11.66 -9.81
C GLY A 113 8.20 -10.69 -8.75
N ALA A 114 8.55 -10.92 -7.48
CA ALA A 114 8.21 -10.00 -6.38
C ALA A 114 8.80 -8.59 -6.62
N LEU A 115 10.07 -8.51 -7.02
CA LEU A 115 10.72 -7.23 -7.33
C LEU A 115 10.10 -6.54 -8.55
N CYS A 116 9.71 -7.30 -9.58
CA CYS A 116 9.00 -6.74 -10.73
C CYS A 116 7.66 -6.12 -10.32
N VAL A 117 6.88 -6.79 -9.46
CA VAL A 117 5.61 -6.26 -8.96
C VAL A 117 5.84 -4.98 -8.14
N ILE A 118 6.82 -4.98 -7.24
CA ILE A 118 7.18 -3.78 -6.47
C ILE A 118 7.61 -2.64 -7.40
N ALA A 119 8.42 -2.92 -8.42
CA ALA A 119 8.87 -1.92 -9.39
C ALA A 119 7.70 -1.30 -10.16
N LEU A 120 6.70 -2.10 -10.56
CA LEU A 120 5.48 -1.60 -11.21
C LEU A 120 4.69 -0.66 -10.30
N PHE A 121 4.54 -0.99 -9.01
CA PHE A 121 3.90 -0.08 -8.04
C PHE A 121 4.70 1.21 -7.85
N VAL A 122 6.03 1.13 -7.73
CA VAL A 122 6.88 2.31 -7.62
C VAL A 122 6.75 3.19 -8.86
N MET A 123 6.75 2.61 -10.06
CA MET A 123 6.51 3.36 -11.31
C MET A 123 5.14 4.03 -11.31
N LEU A 124 4.09 3.34 -10.87
CA LEU A 124 2.75 3.91 -10.77
C LEU A 124 2.73 5.10 -9.79
N ILE A 125 3.32 4.95 -8.60
CA ILE A 125 3.41 6.00 -7.58
C ILE A 125 4.19 7.21 -8.12
N VAL A 126 5.30 6.99 -8.82
CA VAL A 126 6.08 8.07 -9.45
C VAL A 126 5.25 8.82 -10.50
N GLN A 127 4.49 8.11 -11.32
CA GLN A 127 3.59 8.73 -12.30
C GLN A 127 2.46 9.52 -11.64
N LEU A 128 1.84 8.97 -10.60
CA LEU A 128 0.81 9.68 -9.84
C LEU A 128 1.37 10.98 -9.21
N ARG A 129 2.58 10.92 -8.63
CA ARG A 129 3.28 12.10 -8.13
C ARG A 129 3.55 13.13 -9.22
N TYR A 130 3.97 12.67 -10.40
CA TYR A 130 4.18 13.57 -11.55
C TYR A 130 2.88 14.28 -11.93
N ILE A 131 1.75 13.55 -12.04
CA ILE A 131 0.43 14.11 -12.36
C ILE A 131 0.00 15.11 -11.27
N ALA A 132 0.17 14.77 -9.98
CA ALA A 132 -0.19 15.65 -8.87
C ALA A 132 0.59 16.98 -8.93
N ASN A 133 1.89 16.92 -9.23
CA ASN A 133 2.75 18.11 -9.30
C ASN A 133 2.46 19.02 -10.52
N HIS A 134 1.88 18.46 -11.60
CA HIS A 134 1.57 19.20 -12.83
C HIS A 134 0.06 19.41 -13.01
N ALA A 135 -0.74 19.13 -11.99
CA ALA A 135 -2.17 19.37 -12.03
C ALA A 135 -2.47 20.87 -12.18
N ARG A 136 -3.46 21.21 -13.00
CA ARG A 136 -3.85 22.59 -13.30
C ARG A 136 -4.33 23.36 -12.06
N ASP A 137 -4.97 22.67 -11.13
CA ASP A 137 -5.56 23.26 -9.94
C ASP A 137 -5.18 22.46 -8.67
N ARG A 138 -5.26 23.14 -7.52
CA ARG A 138 -4.95 22.51 -6.23
C ARG A 138 -5.88 21.36 -5.87
N TYR A 139 -7.15 21.44 -6.28
CA TYR A 139 -8.11 20.37 -6.00
C TYR A 139 -7.71 19.09 -6.71
N GLY A 140 -7.42 19.14 -8.02
CA GLY A 140 -6.93 17.99 -8.78
C GLY A 140 -5.62 17.42 -8.20
N ALA A 141 -4.68 18.28 -7.80
CA ALA A 141 -3.44 17.87 -7.15
C ALA A 141 -3.70 17.08 -5.86
N LEU A 142 -4.63 17.54 -5.01
CA LEU A 142 -4.97 16.87 -3.75
C LEU A 142 -5.73 15.55 -3.99
N VAL A 143 -6.61 15.47 -4.98
CA VAL A 143 -7.29 14.24 -5.36
C VAL A 143 -6.29 13.17 -5.79
N VAL A 144 -5.36 13.51 -6.70
CA VAL A 144 -4.31 12.58 -7.16
C VAL A 144 -3.39 12.18 -6.01
N THR A 145 -3.04 13.11 -5.13
CA THR A 145 -2.24 12.81 -3.93
C THR A 145 -2.96 11.83 -3.01
N GLY A 146 -4.28 11.98 -2.83
CA GLY A 146 -5.10 11.04 -2.05
C GLY A 146 -5.06 9.63 -2.64
N VAL A 147 -5.30 9.48 -3.94
CA VAL A 147 -5.24 8.19 -4.65
C VAL A 147 -3.83 7.57 -4.58
N MET A 148 -2.80 8.38 -4.82
CA MET A 148 -1.40 7.95 -4.69
C MET A 148 -1.11 7.40 -3.30
N THR A 149 -1.54 8.11 -2.27
CA THR A 149 -1.34 7.70 -0.87
C THR A 149 -2.11 6.42 -0.55
N HIS A 150 -3.35 6.29 -1.03
CA HIS A 150 -4.17 5.09 -0.86
C HIS A 150 -3.43 3.86 -1.40
N ILE A 151 -3.02 3.89 -2.66
CA ILE A 151 -2.30 2.79 -3.32
C ILE A 151 -0.97 2.49 -2.61
N ALA A 152 -0.18 3.52 -2.27
CA ALA A 152 1.11 3.35 -1.63
C ALA A 152 0.97 2.72 -0.23
N VAL A 153 0.05 3.20 0.59
CA VAL A 153 -0.17 2.70 1.96
C VAL A 153 -0.68 1.26 1.92
N GLN A 154 -1.66 0.94 1.06
CA GLN A 154 -2.14 -0.44 0.94
C GLN A 154 -1.03 -1.40 0.50
N MET A 155 -0.23 -1.03 -0.50
CA MET A 155 0.91 -1.83 -0.95
C MET A 155 1.91 -2.07 0.19
N ILE A 156 2.33 -1.02 0.90
CA ILE A 156 3.31 -1.12 1.99
C ILE A 156 2.77 -2.01 3.12
N ILE A 157 1.52 -1.80 3.52
CA ILE A 157 0.89 -2.61 4.58
C ILE A 157 0.79 -4.07 4.15
N ASN A 158 0.31 -4.36 2.94
CA ASN A 158 0.17 -5.74 2.46
C ASN A 158 1.52 -6.47 2.41
N ILE A 159 2.54 -5.87 1.79
CA ILE A 159 3.88 -6.46 1.74
C ILE A 159 4.45 -6.63 3.15
N GLY A 160 4.28 -5.65 4.03
CA GLY A 160 4.74 -5.72 5.42
C GLY A 160 4.07 -6.84 6.22
N VAL A 161 2.77 -7.08 6.01
CA VAL A 161 2.03 -8.20 6.62
C VAL A 161 2.55 -9.55 6.10
N VAL A 162 2.62 -9.68 4.78
CA VAL A 162 3.02 -10.94 4.12
C VAL A 162 4.45 -11.35 4.48
N THR A 163 5.33 -10.38 4.69
CA THR A 163 6.72 -10.58 5.14
C THR A 163 6.89 -10.63 6.66
N ASN A 164 5.79 -10.59 7.42
CA ASN A 164 5.78 -10.57 8.89
C ASN A 164 6.55 -9.39 9.52
N VAL A 165 6.71 -8.27 8.81
CA VAL A 165 7.27 -7.03 9.37
C VAL A 165 6.27 -6.33 10.28
N ILE A 166 4.97 -6.44 9.96
CA ILE A 166 3.86 -5.88 10.74
C ILE A 166 2.78 -6.95 10.99
N PRO A 167 1.98 -6.82 12.06
CA PRO A 167 0.90 -7.76 12.37
C PRO A 167 -0.12 -7.88 11.23
N ASN A 168 -0.77 -9.05 11.11
CA ASN A 168 -1.79 -9.28 10.08
C ASN A 168 -2.96 -8.29 10.20
N THR A 169 -3.24 -7.58 9.10
CA THR A 169 -4.25 -6.52 9.02
C THR A 169 -5.40 -6.83 8.05
N GLY A 170 -5.27 -7.80 7.15
CA GLY A 170 -6.26 -8.11 6.14
C GLY A 170 -6.46 -6.99 5.10
N VAL A 171 -5.41 -6.22 4.79
CA VAL A 171 -5.43 -5.18 3.75
C VAL A 171 -5.05 -5.82 2.41
N PRO A 172 -5.91 -5.74 1.37
CA PRO A 172 -5.61 -6.33 0.07
C PRO A 172 -4.53 -5.55 -0.68
N LEU A 173 -3.81 -6.23 -1.58
CA LEU A 173 -2.86 -5.59 -2.49
C LEU A 173 -3.64 -4.93 -3.65
N PRO A 174 -3.50 -3.62 -3.90
CA PRO A 174 -4.25 -2.92 -4.94
C PRO A 174 -4.12 -3.59 -6.32
N PHE A 175 -5.21 -3.63 -7.08
CA PHE A 175 -5.32 -4.21 -8.43
C PHE A 175 -5.05 -5.72 -8.57
N ILE A 176 -4.34 -6.34 -7.64
CA ILE A 176 -3.89 -7.74 -7.76
C ILE A 176 -4.76 -8.67 -6.91
N SER A 177 -5.10 -8.26 -5.69
CA SER A 177 -5.95 -9.06 -4.80
C SER A 177 -7.34 -9.27 -5.38
N TYR A 178 -7.88 -10.45 -5.16
CA TYR A 178 -9.26 -10.77 -5.52
C TYR A 178 -10.24 -9.94 -4.68
N GLY A 179 -11.07 -9.13 -5.36
CA GLY A 179 -12.09 -8.31 -4.69
C GLY A 179 -12.79 -7.39 -5.70
N GLY A 180 -13.97 -7.80 -6.18
CA GLY A 180 -14.71 -7.06 -7.21
C GLY A 180 -15.06 -5.63 -6.80
N THR A 181 -15.49 -5.41 -5.56
CA THR A 181 -15.80 -4.08 -5.03
C THR A 181 -14.55 -3.22 -4.87
N SER A 182 -13.46 -3.77 -4.34
CA SER A 182 -12.19 -3.06 -4.19
C SER A 182 -11.63 -2.63 -5.55
N LEU A 183 -11.65 -3.53 -6.53
CA LEU A 183 -11.20 -3.22 -7.89
C LEU A 183 -12.07 -2.12 -8.53
N ALA A 184 -13.40 -2.19 -8.38
CA ALA A 184 -14.30 -1.17 -8.92
C ALA A 184 -13.99 0.23 -8.35
N PHE A 185 -13.78 0.34 -7.03
CA PHE A 185 -13.38 1.62 -6.42
C PHE A 185 -12.02 2.12 -6.91
N LEU A 186 -11.01 1.24 -7.01
CA LEU A 186 -9.70 1.60 -7.56
C LEU A 186 -9.80 2.08 -9.02
N MET A 187 -10.66 1.46 -9.84
CA MET A 187 -10.89 1.92 -11.22
C MET A 187 -11.54 3.29 -11.26
N VAL A 188 -12.48 3.59 -10.36
CA VAL A 188 -13.07 4.94 -10.21
C VAL A 188 -12.01 5.95 -9.80
N GLU A 189 -11.18 5.64 -8.82
CA GLU A 189 -10.05 6.48 -8.39
C GLU A 189 -9.10 6.77 -9.57
N MET A 190 -8.74 5.75 -10.35
CA MET A 190 -7.91 5.93 -11.54
C MET A 190 -8.61 6.77 -12.61
N GLY A 191 -9.94 6.69 -12.71
CA GLY A 191 -10.75 7.57 -13.57
C GLY A 191 -10.60 9.04 -13.21
N PHE A 192 -10.61 9.38 -11.90
CA PHE A 192 -10.32 10.75 -11.44
C PHE A 192 -8.89 11.19 -11.78
N VAL A 193 -7.90 10.32 -11.56
CA VAL A 193 -6.50 10.61 -11.91
C VAL A 193 -6.36 10.90 -13.40
N LEU A 194 -6.97 10.08 -14.27
CA LEU A 194 -6.93 10.29 -15.72
C LEU A 194 -7.63 11.59 -16.14
N SER A 195 -8.73 11.96 -15.46
CA SER A 195 -9.41 13.24 -15.71
C SER A 195 -8.49 14.41 -15.39
N VAL A 196 -7.78 14.38 -14.25
CA VAL A 196 -6.81 15.42 -13.88
C VAL A 196 -5.63 15.44 -14.86
N SER A 197 -5.10 14.27 -15.23
CA SER A 197 -3.99 14.15 -16.17
C SER A 197 -4.30 14.77 -17.53
N ARG A 198 -5.54 14.65 -18.04
CA ARG A 198 -5.98 15.27 -19.30
C ARG A 198 -6.03 16.80 -19.24
N GLN A 199 -6.11 17.36 -18.05
CA GLN A 199 -6.18 18.82 -17.84
C GLN A 199 -4.82 19.43 -17.46
N MET A 200 -3.76 18.63 -17.44
CA MET A 200 -2.40 19.12 -17.16
C MET A 200 -2.02 20.20 -18.17
N LEU A 201 -1.35 21.25 -17.67
CA LEU A 201 -0.74 22.25 -18.54
C LEU A 201 0.38 21.60 -19.36
N PRO A 202 0.50 21.93 -20.65
CA PRO A 202 1.65 21.49 -21.45
C PRO A 202 2.95 21.88 -20.71
N TYR A 203 3.92 20.98 -20.69
CA TYR A 203 5.25 21.33 -20.21
C TYR A 203 5.86 22.35 -21.15
N GLU A 204 5.88 23.62 -20.74
CA GLU A 204 6.68 24.65 -21.39
C GLU A 204 8.13 24.44 -20.94
N ALA A 205 8.96 23.93 -21.85
CA ALA A 205 10.40 23.85 -21.61
C ALA A 205 10.92 25.28 -21.31
N PRO A 206 11.76 25.45 -20.26
CA PRO A 206 12.27 26.76 -19.93
C PRO A 206 12.98 27.39 -21.14
N THR A 207 12.62 28.62 -21.43
CA THR A 207 13.20 29.38 -22.55
C THR A 207 14.70 29.57 -22.32
N LYS A 208 15.46 29.70 -23.40
CA LYS A 208 16.92 29.93 -23.30
C LYS A 208 17.28 31.15 -22.42
N GLU A 209 16.39 32.11 -22.36
CA GLU A 209 16.52 33.33 -21.52
C GLU A 209 16.38 33.02 -20.02
N GLU A 210 15.45 32.14 -19.64
CA GLU A 210 15.27 31.70 -18.24
C GLU A 210 16.44 30.83 -17.76
N LEU A 211 17.03 30.01 -18.63
CA LEU A 211 18.22 29.24 -18.32
C LEU A 211 19.47 30.12 -18.16
N GLN A 212 19.53 31.27 -18.83
CA GLN A 212 20.64 32.25 -18.70
C GLN A 212 20.53 33.10 -17.43
N MET A 213 19.32 33.32 -16.89
CA MET A 213 19.13 34.05 -15.63
C MET A 213 19.43 33.23 -14.37
N GLN A 214 19.59 31.88 -14.50
CA GLN A 214 19.93 30.98 -13.39
C GLN A 214 21.45 30.70 -13.27
N GLN A 215 22.27 31.27 -14.16
CA GLN A 215 23.75 31.19 -14.13
C GLN A 215 24.35 32.46 -13.56
#